data_1b9808a6dac94a0e7353ed7a7d5e2717
#
_entry.id   1b9808a6dac94a0e7353ed7a7d5e2717
#
_cell.length_a   1.000
_cell.length_b   1.000
_cell.length_c   1.000
_cell.angle_alpha   90.00
_cell.angle_beta   90.00
_cell.angle_gamma   90.00
#
_symmetry.space_group_name_H-M   'P 1'
#
loop_
_entity.id
_entity.type
_entity.pdbx_description
1 polymer ?
#
loop_
_entity_poly.entity_id
_entity_poly.type
_entity_poly.pdbx_seq_one_letter_code
_entity_poly.pdbx_strand_id
1 'polypeptide(L)'
;VFFQERLGFLFDFIAHSFVSSAADVKAVQDILDARGSDIKIISKIENQEGVDNIDEIIEASYGIMIARGDLGIEVPIERIPGIQRNIIRKCVKAKKPVIVATQMLHSMISNPRPTRAEVTDIANAIYYRTDALMLSGETASGKYPVESVQTMAQIAEQAEKDKLRENDIV
;
A
#
# COMPACT_ATOMS: atom_id res chain seq x y z
N VAL A 1 -14.73 6.25 -17.75
CA VAL A 1 -15.47 5.72 -18.92
C VAL A 1 -14.82 6.19 -20.20
N PHE A 2 -14.56 7.49 -20.42
CA PHE A 2 -13.92 7.99 -21.65
C PHE A 2 -12.51 7.42 -21.89
N PHE A 3 -11.76 7.14 -20.84
CA PHE A 3 -10.43 6.54 -20.92
C PHE A 3 -10.51 5.03 -21.18
N GLN A 4 -11.48 4.36 -20.56
CA GLN A 4 -11.70 2.92 -20.68
C GLN A 4 -12.16 2.53 -22.11
N GLU A 5 -13.10 3.29 -22.68
CA GLU A 5 -13.60 3.04 -24.04
C GLU A 5 -12.57 3.30 -25.14
N ARG A 6 -11.64 4.26 -24.92
CA ARG A 6 -10.62 4.61 -25.94
C ARG A 6 -9.43 3.67 -25.99
N LEU A 7 -9.09 2.99 -24.88
CA LEU A 7 -7.89 2.16 -24.78
C LEU A 7 -8.17 0.67 -24.68
N GLY A 8 -9.43 0.25 -24.54
CA GLY A 8 -9.80 -1.16 -24.39
C GLY A 8 -9.24 -1.82 -23.12
N PHE A 9 -8.76 -1.02 -22.14
CA PHE A 9 -8.29 -1.51 -20.85
C PHE A 9 -9.43 -1.55 -19.84
N LEU A 10 -9.60 -2.69 -19.17
CA LEU A 10 -10.43 -2.82 -17.98
C LEU A 10 -9.57 -2.45 -16.76
N PHE A 11 -10.03 -1.47 -15.98
CA PHE A 11 -9.43 -1.13 -14.70
C PHE A 11 -10.30 -1.69 -13.58
N ASP A 12 -9.69 -2.44 -12.66
CA ASP A 12 -10.37 -2.98 -11.48
C ASP A 12 -10.32 -2.01 -10.31
N PHE A 13 -9.28 -1.15 -10.27
CA PHE A 13 -9.00 -0.26 -9.15
C PHE A 13 -8.61 1.15 -9.59
N ILE A 14 -9.01 2.13 -8.76
CA ILE A 14 -8.48 3.49 -8.78
C ILE A 14 -7.71 3.72 -7.48
N ALA A 15 -6.44 4.13 -7.58
CA ALA A 15 -5.66 4.63 -6.46
C ALA A 15 -5.91 6.14 -6.31
N HIS A 16 -6.76 6.52 -5.34
CA HIS A 16 -7.14 7.91 -5.07
C HIS A 16 -6.09 8.57 -4.17
N SER A 17 -5.34 9.53 -4.73
CA SER A 17 -4.27 10.24 -4.03
C SER A 17 -4.79 11.29 -3.05
N PHE A 18 -4.02 11.52 -1.99
CA PHE A 18 -4.24 12.59 -1.01
C PHE A 18 -5.63 12.59 -0.36
N VAL A 19 -6.16 11.40 -0.07
CA VAL A 19 -7.43 11.28 0.64
C VAL A 19 -7.27 11.77 2.07
N SER A 20 -8.06 12.77 2.45
CA SER A 20 -8.07 13.41 3.77
C SER A 20 -9.32 13.05 4.60
N SER A 21 -10.41 12.63 3.94
CA SER A 21 -11.72 12.36 4.58
C SER A 21 -12.55 11.32 3.82
N ALA A 22 -13.59 10.79 4.46
CA ALA A 22 -14.60 9.96 3.79
C ALA A 22 -15.33 10.71 2.66
N ALA A 23 -15.45 12.03 2.76
CA ALA A 23 -16.08 12.85 1.73
C ALA A 23 -15.32 12.82 0.40
N ASP A 24 -13.97 12.77 0.44
CA ASP A 24 -13.14 12.66 -0.76
C ASP A 24 -13.40 11.34 -1.47
N VAL A 25 -13.45 10.24 -0.70
CA VAL A 25 -13.75 8.90 -1.23
C VAL A 25 -15.16 8.88 -1.85
N LYS A 26 -16.13 9.45 -1.14
CA LYS A 26 -17.50 9.51 -1.61
C LYS A 26 -17.64 10.32 -2.92
N ALA A 27 -16.94 11.42 -3.06
CA ALA A 27 -16.96 12.22 -4.29
C ALA A 27 -16.53 11.41 -5.52
N VAL A 28 -15.53 10.56 -5.40
CA VAL A 28 -15.10 9.66 -6.48
C VAL A 28 -16.10 8.51 -6.66
N GLN A 29 -16.63 7.94 -5.57
CA GLN A 29 -17.63 6.87 -5.64
C GLN A 29 -18.89 7.34 -6.37
N ASP A 30 -19.40 8.54 -6.06
CA ASP A 30 -20.58 9.11 -6.72
C ASP A 30 -20.39 9.24 -8.26
N ILE A 31 -19.17 9.56 -8.71
CA ILE A 31 -18.84 9.60 -10.15
C ILE A 31 -18.86 8.20 -10.77
N LEU A 32 -18.33 7.20 -10.06
CA LEU A 32 -18.32 5.81 -10.51
C LEU A 32 -19.76 5.26 -10.60
N ASP A 33 -20.54 5.49 -9.56
CA ASP A 33 -21.95 5.04 -9.48
C ASP A 33 -22.79 5.66 -10.58
N ALA A 34 -22.65 6.97 -10.84
CA ALA A 34 -23.35 7.67 -11.92
C ALA A 34 -23.02 7.11 -13.32
N ARG A 35 -21.94 6.35 -13.45
CA ARG A 35 -21.49 5.71 -14.69
C ARG A 35 -21.70 4.20 -14.72
N GLY A 36 -22.30 3.64 -13.66
CA GLY A 36 -22.48 2.20 -13.51
C GLY A 36 -21.16 1.42 -13.50
N SER A 37 -20.11 1.99 -12.91
CA SER A 37 -18.77 1.40 -12.89
C SER A 37 -18.54 0.60 -11.61
N ASP A 38 -18.02 -0.61 -11.76
CA ASP A 38 -17.66 -1.51 -10.64
C ASP A 38 -16.22 -1.31 -10.13
N ILE A 39 -15.51 -0.30 -10.60
CA ILE A 39 -14.12 0.01 -10.21
C ILE A 39 -14.07 0.28 -8.70
N LYS A 40 -13.08 -0.32 -8.03
CA LYS A 40 -12.89 -0.20 -6.58
C LYS A 40 -11.92 0.93 -6.24
N ILE A 41 -12.18 1.65 -5.15
CA ILE A 41 -11.32 2.76 -4.71
C ILE A 41 -10.34 2.26 -3.66
N ILE A 42 -9.03 2.41 -3.94
CA ILE A 42 -7.94 2.28 -2.98
C ILE A 42 -7.55 3.70 -2.56
N SER A 43 -7.83 4.06 -1.31
CA SER A 43 -7.49 5.39 -0.78
C SER A 43 -6.04 5.44 -0.35
N LYS A 44 -5.28 6.40 -0.86
CA LYS A 44 -3.88 6.62 -0.52
C LYS A 44 -3.78 7.58 0.66
N ILE A 45 -3.14 7.12 1.74
CA ILE A 45 -2.87 7.92 2.94
C ILE A 45 -1.48 8.52 2.80
N GLU A 46 -1.44 9.83 2.59
CA GLU A 46 -0.27 10.60 2.18
C GLU A 46 -0.04 11.86 3.04
N ASN A 47 -0.97 12.20 3.94
CA ASN A 47 -0.92 13.39 4.79
C ASN A 47 -1.40 13.11 6.21
N GLN A 48 -1.17 14.06 7.12
CA GLN A 48 -1.56 13.93 8.52
C GLN A 48 -3.08 13.87 8.70
N GLU A 49 -3.85 14.63 7.93
CA GLU A 49 -5.32 14.65 8.02
C GLU A 49 -5.92 13.28 7.67
N GLY A 50 -5.40 12.61 6.62
CA GLY A 50 -5.79 11.24 6.28
C GLY A 50 -5.44 10.22 7.37
N VAL A 51 -4.35 10.44 8.11
CA VAL A 51 -4.00 9.62 9.28
C VAL A 51 -4.99 9.84 10.42
N ASP A 52 -5.38 11.08 10.68
CA ASP A 52 -6.30 11.45 11.76
C ASP A 52 -7.73 10.92 11.49
N ASN A 53 -8.16 10.97 10.24
CA ASN A 53 -9.49 10.52 9.78
C ASN A 53 -9.51 9.06 9.28
N ILE A 54 -8.49 8.28 9.59
CA ILE A 54 -8.29 6.94 8.97
C ILE A 54 -9.46 5.98 9.17
N ASP A 55 -10.20 6.06 10.26
CA ASP A 55 -11.30 5.13 10.55
C ASP A 55 -12.46 5.32 9.55
N GLU A 56 -12.87 6.57 9.31
CA GLU A 56 -13.93 6.88 8.35
C GLU A 56 -13.49 6.62 6.90
N ILE A 57 -12.20 6.85 6.58
CA ILE A 57 -11.64 6.57 5.26
C ILE A 57 -11.64 5.07 4.98
N ILE A 58 -11.24 4.23 5.96
CA ILE A 58 -11.29 2.77 5.85
C ILE A 58 -12.72 2.29 5.58
N GLU A 59 -13.70 2.83 6.29
CA GLU A 59 -15.11 2.46 6.12
C GLU A 59 -15.60 2.78 4.71
N ALA A 60 -15.29 3.97 4.20
CA ALA A 60 -15.71 4.47 2.89
C ALA A 60 -14.98 3.81 1.72
N SER A 61 -13.78 3.25 1.92
CA SER A 61 -12.92 2.72 0.86
C SER A 61 -13.11 1.22 0.64
N TYR A 62 -12.75 0.73 -0.55
CA TYR A 62 -12.52 -0.69 -0.78
C TYR A 62 -11.26 -1.17 -0.06
N GLY A 63 -10.17 -0.42 -0.14
CA GLY A 63 -8.90 -0.70 0.50
C GLY A 63 -8.07 0.56 0.72
N ILE A 64 -6.94 0.40 1.40
CA ILE A 64 -6.04 1.50 1.78
C ILE A 64 -4.64 1.26 1.20
N MET A 65 -3.99 2.31 0.75
CA MET A 65 -2.56 2.31 0.44
C MET A 65 -1.83 3.29 1.36
N ILE A 66 -0.84 2.78 2.08
CA ILE A 66 0.05 3.60 2.90
C ILE A 66 1.21 4.05 2.00
N ALA A 67 1.13 5.28 1.50
CA ALA A 67 2.11 5.85 0.58
C ALA A 67 3.20 6.61 1.37
N ARG A 68 4.18 5.85 1.86
CA ARG A 68 5.18 6.34 2.84
C ARG A 68 6.06 7.48 2.32
N GLY A 69 6.26 7.57 1.01
CA GLY A 69 7.06 8.64 0.39
C GLY A 69 6.49 10.01 0.69
N ASP A 70 5.24 10.24 0.27
CA ASP A 70 4.55 11.52 0.46
C ASP A 70 4.21 11.75 1.93
N LEU A 71 3.74 10.69 2.62
CA LEU A 71 3.47 10.76 4.06
C LEU A 71 4.70 11.19 4.87
N GLY A 72 5.91 10.76 4.47
CA GLY A 72 7.16 11.12 5.14
C GLY A 72 7.60 12.57 4.91
N ILE A 73 6.95 13.31 4.00
CA ILE A 73 7.13 14.75 3.84
C ILE A 73 6.21 15.53 4.80
N GLU A 74 5.00 14.99 5.02
CA GLU A 74 3.93 15.63 5.80
C GLU A 74 4.04 15.36 7.31
N VAL A 75 4.62 14.23 7.73
CA VAL A 75 4.76 13.86 9.14
C VAL A 75 6.21 13.55 9.51
N PRO A 76 6.61 13.73 10.78
CA PRO A 76 7.94 13.34 11.23
C PRO A 76 8.24 11.89 10.92
N ILE A 77 9.42 11.63 10.34
CA ILE A 77 9.79 10.32 9.78
C ILE A 77 9.76 9.20 10.83
N GLU A 78 10.09 9.51 12.06
CA GLU A 78 10.07 8.58 13.19
C GLU A 78 8.66 8.10 13.56
N ARG A 79 7.61 8.80 13.11
CA ARG A 79 6.20 8.41 13.34
C ARG A 79 5.71 7.40 12.31
N ILE A 80 6.35 7.34 11.12
CA ILE A 80 5.88 6.49 10.00
C ILE A 80 5.71 5.02 10.39
N PRO A 81 6.66 4.36 11.09
CA PRO A 81 6.48 2.95 11.46
C PRO A 81 5.26 2.71 12.35
N GLY A 82 5.02 3.62 13.30
CA GLY A 82 3.86 3.56 14.19
C GLY A 82 2.53 3.77 13.45
N ILE A 83 2.47 4.75 12.56
CA ILE A 83 1.32 5.04 11.70
C ILE A 83 1.02 3.84 10.80
N GLN A 84 2.02 3.32 10.10
CA GLN A 84 1.89 2.14 9.24
C GLN A 84 1.29 0.96 10.00
N ARG A 85 1.88 0.60 11.14
CA ARG A 85 1.39 -0.49 11.98
C ARG A 85 -0.06 -0.29 12.43
N ASN A 86 -0.42 0.93 12.83
CA ASN A 86 -1.76 1.27 13.27
C ASN A 86 -2.78 1.12 12.12
N ILE A 87 -2.48 1.66 10.94
CA ILE A 87 -3.35 1.58 9.76
C ILE A 87 -3.54 0.12 9.36
N ILE A 88 -2.46 -0.68 9.25
CA ILE A 88 -2.58 -2.11 8.91
C ILE A 88 -3.50 -2.84 9.89
N ARG A 89 -3.33 -2.65 11.21
CA ARG A 89 -4.18 -3.27 12.22
C ARG A 89 -5.66 -2.89 12.09
N LYS A 90 -5.96 -1.62 11.78
CA LYS A 90 -7.32 -1.13 11.56
C LYS A 90 -7.93 -1.77 10.31
N CYS A 91 -7.19 -1.83 9.19
CA CYS A 91 -7.62 -2.48 7.95
C CYS A 91 -7.89 -3.97 8.15
N VAL A 92 -6.99 -4.69 8.81
CA VAL A 92 -7.18 -6.12 9.16
C VAL A 92 -8.45 -6.33 9.99
N LYS A 93 -8.69 -5.48 11.01
CA LYS A 93 -9.91 -5.54 11.83
C LYS A 93 -11.17 -5.28 11.02
N ALA A 94 -11.11 -4.32 10.09
CA ALA A 94 -12.20 -3.96 9.19
C ALA A 94 -12.37 -4.94 8.01
N LYS A 95 -11.46 -5.91 7.83
CA LYS A 95 -11.39 -6.82 6.68
C LYS A 95 -11.28 -6.07 5.36
N LYS A 96 -10.52 -4.99 5.34
CA LYS A 96 -10.24 -4.17 4.15
C LYS A 96 -8.80 -4.42 3.69
N PRO A 97 -8.55 -4.57 2.38
CA PRO A 97 -7.20 -4.73 1.85
C PRO A 97 -6.32 -3.54 2.20
N VAL A 98 -5.05 -3.82 2.53
CA VAL A 98 -4.05 -2.79 2.79
C VAL A 98 -2.77 -3.05 2.01
N ILE A 99 -2.28 -2.00 1.35
CA ILE A 99 -1.05 -1.99 0.54
C ILE A 99 -0.03 -1.11 1.25
N VAL A 100 1.20 -1.61 1.41
CA VAL A 100 2.34 -0.77 1.82
C VAL A 100 3.16 -0.42 0.59
N ALA A 101 3.36 0.87 0.38
CA ALA A 101 3.96 1.41 -0.83
C ALA A 101 5.13 2.34 -0.54
N THR A 102 6.01 2.45 -1.52
CA THR A 102 7.18 3.31 -1.62
C THR A 102 8.35 2.95 -0.71
N GLN A 103 9.56 3.11 -1.23
CA GLN A 103 10.82 2.87 -0.52
C GLN A 103 10.95 1.46 0.10
N MET A 104 10.40 0.45 -0.57
CA MET A 104 10.48 -0.94 -0.09
C MET A 104 11.87 -1.54 -0.33
N LEU A 105 12.40 -1.41 -1.55
CA LEU A 105 13.73 -1.85 -1.97
C LEU A 105 14.48 -0.72 -2.71
N HIS A 106 14.38 0.50 -2.19
CA HIS A 106 14.85 1.72 -2.85
C HIS A 106 16.34 1.63 -3.29
N SER A 107 17.18 0.98 -2.50
CA SER A 107 18.59 0.77 -2.86
C SER A 107 18.76 -0.04 -4.16
N MET A 108 17.78 -0.89 -4.49
CA MET A 108 17.81 -1.72 -5.69
C MET A 108 17.48 -0.94 -6.98
N ILE A 109 17.15 0.32 -6.91
CA ILE A 109 17.14 1.20 -8.10
C ILE A 109 18.51 1.18 -8.78
N SER A 110 19.60 1.17 -8.00
CA SER A 110 20.98 1.20 -8.51
C SER A 110 21.84 0.03 -8.09
N ASN A 111 21.47 -0.76 -7.09
CA ASN A 111 22.25 -1.89 -6.57
C ASN A 111 21.52 -3.22 -6.81
N PRO A 112 22.27 -4.31 -7.10
CA PRO A 112 21.66 -5.61 -7.37
C PRO A 112 21.15 -6.34 -6.11
N ARG A 113 21.36 -5.78 -4.92
CA ARG A 113 20.97 -6.36 -3.63
C ARG A 113 20.40 -5.28 -2.71
N PRO A 114 19.39 -5.61 -1.89
CA PRO A 114 18.85 -4.70 -0.91
C PRO A 114 19.75 -4.55 0.31
N THR A 115 19.48 -3.53 1.11
CA THR A 115 20.03 -3.42 2.45
C THR A 115 19.29 -4.35 3.43
N ARG A 116 19.94 -4.68 4.56
CA ARG A 116 19.27 -5.44 5.63
C ARG A 116 18.06 -4.70 6.23
N ALA A 117 18.11 -3.38 6.27
CA ALA A 117 17.00 -2.56 6.77
C ALA A 117 15.76 -2.71 5.88
N GLU A 118 15.93 -2.71 4.54
CA GLU A 118 14.84 -2.92 3.59
C GLU A 118 14.25 -4.34 3.70
N VAL A 119 15.10 -5.35 3.86
CA VAL A 119 14.63 -6.73 4.09
C VAL A 119 13.79 -6.82 5.36
N THR A 120 14.23 -6.18 6.45
CA THR A 120 13.51 -6.15 7.73
C THR A 120 12.19 -5.39 7.60
N ASP A 121 12.16 -4.29 6.86
CA ASP A 121 10.96 -3.49 6.66
C ASP A 121 9.87 -4.28 5.91
N ILE A 122 10.25 -4.98 4.83
CA ILE A 122 9.34 -5.86 4.09
C ILE A 122 8.81 -6.98 5.01
N ALA A 123 9.69 -7.68 5.73
CA ALA A 123 9.29 -8.75 6.63
C ALA A 123 8.31 -8.25 7.70
N ASN A 124 8.57 -7.08 8.30
CA ASN A 124 7.66 -6.47 9.28
C ASN A 124 6.28 -6.15 8.69
N ALA A 125 6.21 -5.65 7.46
CA ALA A 125 4.93 -5.41 6.80
C ALA A 125 4.11 -6.70 6.67
N ILE A 126 4.77 -7.82 6.31
CA ILE A 126 4.13 -9.15 6.23
C ILE A 126 3.71 -9.65 7.62
N TYR A 127 4.54 -9.49 8.65
CA TYR A 127 4.18 -9.88 10.03
C TYR A 127 2.97 -9.12 10.54
N TYR A 128 2.80 -7.85 10.15
CA TYR A 128 1.62 -7.05 10.48
C TYR A 128 0.38 -7.37 9.64
N ARG A 129 0.47 -8.30 8.66
CA ARG A 129 -0.61 -8.76 7.79
C ARG A 129 -1.03 -7.74 6.73
N THR A 130 -0.08 -7.06 6.11
CA THR A 130 -0.37 -6.35 4.87
C THR A 130 -0.78 -7.33 3.77
N ASP A 131 -1.69 -6.93 2.89
CA ASP A 131 -2.19 -7.79 1.80
C ASP A 131 -1.32 -7.68 0.56
N ALA A 132 -0.69 -6.52 0.33
CA ALA A 132 0.18 -6.30 -0.80
C ALA A 132 1.31 -5.32 -0.47
N LEU A 133 2.40 -5.44 -1.24
CA LEU A 133 3.55 -4.55 -1.24
C LEU A 133 3.71 -3.97 -2.64
N MET A 134 4.06 -2.70 -2.75
CA MET A 134 4.24 -2.04 -4.04
C MET A 134 5.68 -1.55 -4.22
N LEU A 135 6.30 -1.93 -5.33
CA LEU A 135 7.51 -1.32 -5.85
C LEU A 135 7.14 -0.13 -6.74
N SER A 136 7.98 0.90 -6.77
CA SER A 136 7.79 2.12 -7.57
C SER A 136 8.99 2.34 -8.49
N GLY A 137 9.94 3.18 -8.10
CA GLY A 137 11.14 3.46 -8.88
C GLY A 137 12.00 2.23 -9.15
N GLU A 138 11.97 1.24 -8.27
CA GLU A 138 12.70 -0.03 -8.37
C GLU A 138 12.37 -0.78 -9.68
N THR A 139 11.09 -0.74 -10.08
CA THR A 139 10.61 -1.42 -11.30
C THR A 139 10.35 -0.46 -12.47
N ALA A 140 10.06 0.83 -12.20
CA ALA A 140 9.72 1.79 -13.25
C ALA A 140 10.95 2.37 -13.95
N SER A 141 12.07 2.59 -13.21
CA SER A 141 13.28 3.23 -13.73
C SER A 141 14.58 2.64 -13.17
N GLY A 142 14.48 1.63 -12.30
CA GLY A 142 15.64 0.97 -11.70
C GLY A 142 16.43 0.13 -12.69
N LYS A 143 17.68 -0.17 -12.33
CA LYS A 143 18.57 -1.02 -13.12
C LYS A 143 18.28 -2.52 -12.94
N TYR A 144 17.55 -2.88 -11.89
CA TYR A 144 17.33 -4.27 -11.48
C TYR A 144 15.82 -4.55 -11.21
N PRO A 145 14.92 -4.30 -12.21
CA PRO A 145 13.48 -4.38 -12.00
C PRO A 145 13.00 -5.80 -11.70
N VAL A 146 13.51 -6.79 -12.42
CA VAL A 146 13.12 -8.20 -12.24
C VAL A 146 13.65 -8.74 -10.91
N GLU A 147 14.91 -8.45 -10.60
CA GLU A 147 15.56 -8.85 -9.34
C GLU A 147 14.86 -8.21 -8.13
N SER A 148 14.37 -6.98 -8.26
CA SER A 148 13.62 -6.31 -7.19
C SER A 148 12.32 -7.05 -6.86
N VAL A 149 11.55 -7.45 -7.88
CA VAL A 149 10.33 -8.26 -7.69
C VAL A 149 10.65 -9.62 -7.09
N GLN A 150 11.67 -10.30 -7.61
CA GLN A 150 12.09 -11.61 -7.10
C GLN A 150 12.55 -11.53 -5.64
N THR A 151 13.35 -10.51 -5.30
CA THR A 151 13.82 -10.28 -3.93
C THR A 151 12.65 -10.01 -2.97
N MET A 152 11.71 -9.15 -3.36
CA MET A 152 10.52 -8.88 -2.56
C MET A 152 9.70 -10.15 -2.32
N ALA A 153 9.47 -10.95 -3.36
CA ALA A 153 8.75 -12.20 -3.25
C ALA A 153 9.44 -13.20 -2.31
N GLN A 154 10.76 -13.36 -2.43
CA GLN A 154 11.54 -14.24 -1.56
C GLN A 154 11.46 -13.83 -0.08
N ILE A 155 11.53 -12.52 0.20
CA ILE A 155 11.42 -11.99 1.57
C ILE A 155 10.00 -12.26 2.10
N ALA A 156 8.96 -11.99 1.30
CA ALA A 156 7.58 -12.20 1.70
C ALA A 156 7.31 -13.69 1.99
N GLU A 157 7.70 -14.58 1.11
CA GLU A 157 7.55 -16.04 1.31
C GLU A 157 8.25 -16.53 2.58
N GLN A 158 9.46 -16.02 2.86
CA GLN A 158 10.18 -16.41 4.08
C GLN A 158 9.46 -15.89 5.32
N ALA A 159 9.04 -14.61 5.31
CA ALA A 159 8.32 -14.01 6.43
C ALA A 159 6.98 -14.72 6.72
N GLU A 160 6.27 -15.16 5.69
CA GLU A 160 5.05 -15.96 5.87
C GLU A 160 5.33 -17.32 6.49
N LYS A 161 6.40 -18.01 6.09
CA LYS A 161 6.83 -19.28 6.70
C LYS A 161 7.21 -19.12 8.17
N ASP A 162 7.92 -18.04 8.50
CA ASP A 162 8.32 -17.78 9.89
C ASP A 162 7.11 -17.47 10.77
N LYS A 163 6.14 -16.72 10.27
CA LYS A 163 4.87 -16.43 10.95
C LYS A 163 4.03 -17.68 11.24
N LEU A 164 4.02 -18.66 10.33
CA LEU A 164 3.34 -19.93 10.56
C LEU A 164 4.01 -20.72 11.71
N ARG A 165 5.34 -20.72 11.77
CA ARG A 165 6.09 -21.38 12.84
C ARG A 165 5.86 -20.76 14.22
N GLU A 166 5.70 -19.44 14.30
CA GLU A 166 5.39 -18.76 15.57
C GLU A 166 4.00 -19.14 16.10
N ASN A 167 3.01 -19.38 15.22
CA ASN A 167 1.68 -19.81 15.61
C ASN A 167 1.63 -21.29 16.08
N ASP A 168 2.64 -22.10 15.75
CA ASP A 168 2.74 -23.50 16.18
C ASP A 168 3.40 -23.63 17.58
N ILE A 169 3.87 -22.52 18.17
CA ILE A 169 4.58 -22.51 19.46
C ILE A 169 3.68 -22.01 20.62
N VAL A 170 2.41 -21.72 20.38
CA VAL A 170 1.45 -21.26 21.42
C VAL A 170 0.45 -22.35 21.77
#